data_d7bcf4a2b7b7190b7781cb022f8d9f12
#
_entry.id   d7bcf4a2b7b7190b7781cb022f8d9f12
#
_cell.length_a   1.000
_cell.length_b   1.000
_cell.length_c   1.000
_cell.angle_alpha   90.00
_cell.angle_beta   90.00
_cell.angle_gamma   90.00
#
_symmetry.space_group_name_H-M   'P 1'
#
loop_
_entity.id
_entity.type
_entity.pdbx_description
1 polymer ?
#
loop_
_entity_poly.entity_id
_entity_poly.type
_entity_poly.pdbx_seq_one_letter_code
_entity_poly.pdbx_strand_id
1 'polypeptide(L)'
;RIVDLLRKARKPVLIGGHGIWWSGAERRLDEVGGSLGIPVFNIPYHQKLLGEESEAYMGLADIHQYSPSKFALQEADVALMVGGRLDNQMNFGNPPLFPESLQLVCINGSAEELELNRAADLMLLSDPGVFFDALLTLHQEGGISFDRSWFDENRRRRGIWVEEMQESITDSESTDKRLHPLQLALDVQGEMGSRDWLVIDGGNTHFWSEIAINMAGWQGKKLSGILHPGAFSMLGVGVSFALAAKLKHPGENVVVISGDGAFLSGGLSIEATFQEKAPITVVIDNNGGLTTISQQQERLFDVDRHVATYFRDIPFHTMFEGLGGHGELVEDHTQLKPALKRAF
;
A
#
# COMPACT_ATOMS: atom_id res chain seq x y z
N ARG A 1 -12.82 27.94 -12.58
CA ARG A 1 -11.86 27.26 -13.47
C ARG A 1 -11.81 25.75 -13.16
N ILE A 2 -11.58 25.31 -11.89
CA ILE A 2 -11.60 23.87 -11.54
C ILE A 2 -12.99 23.28 -11.85
N VAL A 3 -14.07 23.94 -11.46
CA VAL A 3 -15.45 23.52 -11.73
C VAL A 3 -15.72 23.39 -13.23
N ASP A 4 -15.25 24.34 -14.04
CA ASP A 4 -15.43 24.31 -15.48
C ASP A 4 -14.65 23.18 -16.14
N LEU A 5 -13.48 22.83 -15.58
CA LEU A 5 -12.70 21.67 -15.99
C LEU A 5 -13.45 20.38 -15.65
N LEU A 6 -13.90 20.23 -14.41
CA LEU A 6 -14.61 19.05 -13.95
C LEU A 6 -15.91 18.80 -14.72
N ARG A 7 -16.66 19.86 -15.08
CA ARG A 7 -17.87 19.73 -15.91
C ARG A 7 -17.61 19.14 -17.29
N LYS A 8 -16.39 19.22 -17.79
CA LYS A 8 -15.98 18.69 -19.10
C LYS A 8 -15.33 17.33 -19.00
N ALA A 9 -14.93 16.94 -17.82
CA ALA A 9 -14.24 15.67 -17.57
C ALA A 9 -15.17 14.49 -17.90
N ARG A 10 -14.62 13.49 -18.57
CA ARG A 10 -15.29 12.22 -18.89
C ARG A 10 -14.70 11.04 -18.11
N LYS A 11 -13.43 11.13 -17.76
CA LYS A 11 -12.67 10.10 -17.05
C LYS A 11 -11.90 10.69 -15.88
N PRO A 12 -12.57 11.37 -14.94
CA PRO A 12 -11.87 11.95 -13.78
C PRO A 12 -11.37 10.86 -12.85
N VAL A 13 -10.21 11.10 -12.20
CA VAL A 13 -9.68 10.30 -11.11
C VAL A 13 -9.32 11.19 -9.93
N LEU A 14 -9.40 10.67 -8.72
CA LEU A 14 -8.96 11.35 -7.51
C LEU A 14 -7.81 10.55 -6.88
N ILE A 15 -6.70 11.23 -6.61
CA ILE A 15 -5.52 10.66 -5.96
C ILE A 15 -5.35 11.35 -4.62
N GLY A 16 -5.55 10.58 -3.55
CA GLY A 16 -5.49 11.08 -2.18
C GLY A 16 -4.16 10.86 -1.51
N GLY A 17 -3.61 11.90 -0.91
CA GLY A 17 -2.38 11.85 -0.13
C GLY A 17 -2.57 12.18 1.35
N HIS A 18 -1.48 12.20 2.10
CA HIS A 18 -1.43 12.34 3.56
C HIS A 18 -2.12 13.60 4.11
N GLY A 19 -2.17 14.68 3.30
CA GLY A 19 -2.88 15.89 3.69
C GLY A 19 -4.36 15.68 3.98
N ILE A 20 -4.99 14.68 3.37
CA ILE A 20 -6.39 14.31 3.66
C ILE A 20 -6.52 13.75 5.08
N TRP A 21 -5.59 12.87 5.48
CA TRP A 21 -5.55 12.32 6.84
C TRP A 21 -5.28 13.41 7.89
N TRP A 22 -4.33 14.32 7.63
CA TRP A 22 -4.07 15.45 8.52
C TRP A 22 -5.25 16.41 8.67
N SER A 23 -6.07 16.50 7.64
CA SER A 23 -7.32 17.29 7.63
C SER A 23 -8.50 16.57 8.30
N GLY A 24 -8.38 15.24 8.59
CA GLY A 24 -9.49 14.41 9.06
C GLY A 24 -10.63 14.33 8.04
N ALA A 25 -10.30 14.32 6.76
CA ALA A 25 -11.27 14.45 5.67
C ALA A 25 -11.57 13.13 4.94
N GLU A 26 -11.19 11.96 5.51
CA GLU A 26 -11.33 10.64 4.88
C GLU A 26 -12.80 10.33 4.56
N ARG A 27 -13.72 10.64 5.49
CA ARG A 27 -15.14 10.44 5.24
C ARG A 27 -15.67 11.32 4.11
N ARG A 28 -15.18 12.55 3.99
CA ARG A 28 -15.55 13.45 2.87
C ARG A 28 -14.99 12.96 1.55
N LEU A 29 -13.78 12.42 1.55
CA LEU A 29 -13.18 11.78 0.38
C LEU A 29 -14.06 10.62 -0.11
N ASP A 30 -14.51 9.75 0.78
CA ASP A 30 -15.40 8.63 0.45
C ASP A 30 -16.73 9.13 -0.14
N GLU A 31 -17.33 10.13 0.50
CA GLU A 31 -18.57 10.74 0.03
C GLU A 31 -18.44 11.41 -1.34
N VAL A 32 -17.34 12.12 -1.59
CA VAL A 32 -17.02 12.70 -2.91
C VAL A 32 -16.88 11.61 -3.97
N GLY A 33 -16.06 10.59 -3.69
CA GLY A 33 -15.84 9.48 -4.63
C GLY A 33 -17.14 8.75 -4.97
N GLY A 34 -17.93 8.37 -3.96
CA GLY A 34 -19.17 7.63 -4.13
C GLY A 34 -20.29 8.46 -4.78
N SER A 35 -20.54 9.68 -4.29
CA SER A 35 -21.65 10.52 -4.77
C SER A 35 -21.40 11.07 -6.16
N LEU A 36 -20.17 11.50 -6.46
CA LEU A 36 -19.81 12.01 -7.78
C LEU A 36 -19.45 10.90 -8.78
N GLY A 37 -19.22 9.67 -8.32
CA GLY A 37 -18.78 8.58 -9.18
C GLY A 37 -17.35 8.78 -9.69
N ILE A 38 -16.43 9.25 -8.84
CA ILE A 38 -15.02 9.43 -9.16
C ILE A 38 -14.20 8.30 -8.52
N PRO A 39 -13.47 7.50 -9.32
CA PRO A 39 -12.56 6.49 -8.78
C PRO A 39 -11.48 7.14 -7.92
N VAL A 40 -11.25 6.60 -6.70
CA VAL A 40 -10.29 7.11 -5.73
C VAL A 40 -9.12 6.16 -5.59
N PHE A 41 -7.91 6.70 -5.67
CA PHE A 41 -6.66 6.00 -5.45
C PHE A 41 -5.89 6.65 -4.30
N ASN A 42 -5.27 5.85 -3.45
CA ASN A 42 -4.35 6.36 -2.43
C ASN A 42 -2.92 6.42 -2.98
N ILE A 43 -2.15 7.39 -2.52
CA ILE A 43 -0.70 7.41 -2.75
C ILE A 43 -0.07 6.27 -1.93
N PRO A 44 0.85 5.47 -2.50
CA PRO A 44 1.59 4.44 -1.78
C PRO A 44 2.41 5.03 -0.60
N TYR A 45 2.71 4.21 0.40
CA TYR A 45 3.48 4.59 1.59
C TYR A 45 2.88 5.74 2.41
N HIS A 46 1.59 6.02 2.21
CA HIS A 46 0.85 6.99 2.98
C HIS A 46 -0.17 6.29 3.88
N GLN A 47 -0.70 7.05 4.84
CA GLN A 47 -1.77 6.52 5.67
C GLN A 47 -2.94 6.10 4.79
N LYS A 48 -3.50 4.93 5.08
CA LYS A 48 -4.70 4.45 4.39
C LYS A 48 -5.85 5.43 4.63
N LEU A 49 -6.37 5.99 3.56
CA LEU A 49 -7.41 7.02 3.60
C LEU A 49 -8.82 6.42 3.57
N LEU A 50 -9.04 5.42 2.73
CA LEU A 50 -10.32 4.74 2.58
C LEU A 50 -10.21 3.29 2.98
N GLY A 51 -11.25 2.79 3.64
CA GLY A 51 -11.45 1.38 3.88
C GLY A 51 -11.89 0.67 2.60
N GLU A 52 -11.69 -0.63 2.55
CA GLU A 52 -12.09 -1.48 1.42
C GLU A 52 -13.61 -1.60 1.31
N GLU A 53 -14.35 -1.23 2.33
CA GLU A 53 -15.81 -1.07 2.30
C GLU A 53 -16.24 0.08 1.39
N SER A 54 -15.36 1.02 1.10
CA SER A 54 -15.62 2.12 0.16
C SER A 54 -15.76 1.59 -1.26
N GLU A 55 -16.90 1.85 -1.90
CA GLU A 55 -17.06 1.51 -3.32
C GLU A 55 -16.17 2.38 -4.24
N ALA A 56 -15.78 3.56 -3.77
CA ALA A 56 -14.96 4.49 -4.53
C ALA A 56 -13.47 4.12 -4.52
N TYR A 57 -13.01 3.32 -3.54
CA TYR A 57 -11.62 2.96 -3.41
C TYR A 57 -11.18 1.93 -4.44
N MET A 58 -10.21 2.30 -5.27
CA MET A 58 -9.71 1.47 -6.38
C MET A 58 -8.29 0.93 -6.15
N GLY A 59 -7.66 1.23 -5.01
CA GLY A 59 -6.31 0.79 -4.66
C GLY A 59 -5.29 1.91 -4.66
N LEU A 60 -4.03 1.56 -4.89
CA LEU A 60 -2.91 2.49 -4.83
C LEU A 60 -2.57 3.08 -6.21
N ALA A 61 -2.22 4.36 -6.25
CA ALA A 61 -1.69 5.04 -7.42
C ALA A 61 -0.18 4.78 -7.51
N ASP A 62 0.21 3.63 -8.08
CA ASP A 62 1.59 3.16 -8.10
C ASP A 62 2.00 2.66 -9.48
N ILE A 63 3.22 3.01 -9.90
CA ILE A 63 3.81 2.53 -11.15
C ILE A 63 4.34 1.08 -11.02
N HIS A 64 4.76 0.69 -9.82
CA HIS A 64 5.44 -0.59 -9.59
C HIS A 64 4.48 -1.74 -9.30
N GLN A 65 3.32 -1.43 -8.75
CA GLN A 65 2.30 -2.43 -8.46
C GLN A 65 1.44 -2.67 -9.70
N TYR A 66 1.08 -3.91 -9.93
CA TYR A 66 0.07 -4.30 -10.91
C TYR A 66 -1.32 -3.89 -10.40
N SER A 67 -1.48 -2.61 -10.07
CA SER A 67 -2.71 -2.06 -9.52
C SER A 67 -3.69 -1.69 -10.64
N PRO A 68 -4.99 -1.74 -10.39
CA PRO A 68 -6.01 -1.18 -11.31
C PRO A 68 -5.75 0.28 -11.69
N SER A 69 -5.02 1.01 -10.84
CA SER A 69 -4.67 2.42 -11.07
C SER A 69 -3.91 2.68 -12.37
N LYS A 70 -3.07 1.75 -12.82
CA LYS A 70 -2.28 1.92 -14.03
C LYS A 70 -3.16 2.26 -15.23
N PHE A 71 -4.23 1.52 -15.45
CA PHE A 71 -5.15 1.78 -16.54
C PHE A 71 -5.96 3.07 -16.34
N ALA A 72 -6.44 3.28 -15.11
CA ALA A 72 -7.20 4.47 -14.78
C ALA A 72 -6.38 5.75 -15.01
N LEU A 73 -5.13 5.79 -14.56
CA LEU A 73 -4.27 6.96 -14.69
C LEU A 73 -3.84 7.21 -16.15
N GLN A 74 -3.61 6.14 -16.92
CA GLN A 74 -3.26 6.25 -18.35
C GLN A 74 -4.43 6.71 -19.21
N GLU A 75 -5.66 6.43 -18.80
CA GLU A 75 -6.87 6.79 -19.57
C GLU A 75 -7.59 8.03 -19.03
N ALA A 76 -7.19 8.53 -17.85
CA ALA A 76 -7.82 9.71 -17.26
C ALA A 76 -7.63 10.96 -18.12
N ASP A 77 -8.66 11.78 -18.17
CA ASP A 77 -8.60 13.12 -18.78
C ASP A 77 -8.36 14.23 -17.74
N VAL A 78 -8.76 14.00 -16.49
CA VAL A 78 -8.53 14.90 -15.35
C VAL A 78 -8.11 14.09 -14.14
N ALA A 79 -7.03 14.50 -13.48
CA ALA A 79 -6.63 13.98 -12.18
C ALA A 79 -6.70 15.08 -11.12
N LEU A 80 -7.41 14.79 -10.03
CA LEU A 80 -7.40 15.59 -8.80
C LEU A 80 -6.38 14.98 -7.84
N MET A 81 -5.22 15.62 -7.68
CA MET A 81 -4.25 15.29 -6.65
C MET A 81 -4.56 16.11 -5.40
N VAL A 82 -5.01 15.46 -4.34
CA VAL A 82 -5.46 16.13 -3.12
C VAL A 82 -4.62 15.73 -1.92
N GLY A 83 -3.97 16.68 -1.30
CA GLY A 83 -3.16 16.48 -0.09
C GLY A 83 -1.93 15.60 -0.29
N GLY A 84 -1.44 15.47 -1.50
CA GLY A 84 -0.29 14.65 -1.86
C GLY A 84 0.62 15.33 -2.88
N ARG A 85 1.66 14.60 -3.29
CA ARG A 85 2.60 15.01 -4.34
C ARG A 85 2.83 13.87 -5.32
N LEU A 86 3.24 14.20 -6.53
CA LEU A 86 3.66 13.24 -7.54
C LEU A 86 5.13 12.87 -7.30
N ASP A 87 5.37 11.85 -6.49
CA ASP A 87 6.71 11.34 -6.18
C ASP A 87 7.20 10.24 -7.14
N ASN A 88 8.27 9.57 -6.78
CA ASN A 88 8.87 8.48 -7.57
C ASN A 88 7.91 7.29 -7.74
N GLN A 89 7.03 7.01 -6.80
CA GLN A 89 6.07 5.91 -6.88
C GLN A 89 5.05 6.15 -8.01
N MET A 90 4.78 7.40 -8.30
CA MET A 90 3.91 7.83 -9.40
C MET A 90 4.69 8.36 -10.61
N ASN A 91 5.95 7.90 -10.79
CA ASN A 91 6.81 8.34 -11.88
C ASN A 91 6.93 9.87 -12.01
N PHE A 92 6.89 10.59 -10.89
CA PHE A 92 6.92 12.05 -10.83
C PHE A 92 5.84 12.74 -11.70
N GLY A 93 4.74 12.03 -11.99
CA GLY A 93 3.68 12.50 -12.87
C GLY A 93 3.99 12.43 -14.37
N ASN A 94 5.00 11.67 -14.77
CA ASN A 94 5.42 11.56 -16.16
C ASN A 94 4.76 10.38 -16.90
N PRO A 95 4.76 10.42 -18.24
CA PRO A 95 4.39 9.28 -19.06
C PRO A 95 5.29 8.05 -18.77
N PRO A 96 4.80 6.83 -19.01
CA PRO A 96 3.48 6.51 -19.56
C PRO A 96 2.34 6.47 -18.53
N LEU A 97 2.63 6.59 -17.23
CA LEU A 97 1.61 6.49 -16.19
C LEU A 97 0.62 7.67 -16.25
N PHE A 98 1.17 8.87 -16.40
CA PHE A 98 0.38 10.10 -16.56
C PHE A 98 0.56 10.65 -17.97
N PRO A 99 -0.45 10.53 -18.86
CA PRO A 99 -0.35 11.08 -20.21
C PRO A 99 -0.04 12.58 -20.23
N GLU A 100 0.62 13.06 -21.26
CA GLU A 100 0.85 14.49 -21.45
C GLU A 100 -0.47 15.27 -21.58
N SER A 101 -1.50 14.62 -22.15
CA SER A 101 -2.83 15.20 -22.33
C SER A 101 -3.66 15.29 -21.05
N LEU A 102 -3.23 14.62 -19.97
CA LEU A 102 -3.92 14.64 -18.68
C LEU A 102 -3.90 16.04 -18.09
N GLN A 103 -5.06 16.59 -17.77
CA GLN A 103 -5.17 17.82 -17.01
C GLN A 103 -5.05 17.54 -15.51
N LEU A 104 -4.00 18.07 -14.91
CA LEU A 104 -3.68 17.88 -13.51
C LEU A 104 -4.17 19.05 -12.67
N VAL A 105 -4.94 18.76 -11.63
CA VAL A 105 -5.38 19.74 -10.62
C VAL A 105 -4.77 19.34 -9.29
N CYS A 106 -3.90 20.18 -8.72
CA CYS A 106 -3.30 19.97 -7.42
C CYS A 106 -3.99 20.80 -6.34
N ILE A 107 -4.43 20.15 -5.28
CA ILE A 107 -5.01 20.77 -4.09
C ILE A 107 -4.15 20.37 -2.90
N ASN A 108 -3.59 21.34 -2.20
CA ASN A 108 -2.75 21.06 -1.03
C ASN A 108 -2.83 22.20 -0.02
N GLY A 109 -2.65 21.87 1.27
CA GLY A 109 -2.53 22.85 2.35
C GLY A 109 -1.18 23.55 2.42
N SER A 110 -0.17 23.06 1.69
CA SER A 110 1.16 23.68 1.55
C SER A 110 1.37 24.18 0.12
N ALA A 111 1.77 25.45 -0.01
CA ALA A 111 2.07 26.03 -1.32
C ALA A 111 3.28 25.38 -1.98
N GLU A 112 4.27 24.96 -1.20
CA GLU A 112 5.49 24.30 -1.67
C GLU A 112 5.21 22.95 -2.33
N GLU A 113 4.17 22.23 -1.91
CA GLU A 113 3.79 20.93 -2.43
C GLU A 113 3.00 21.01 -3.77
N LEU A 114 2.45 22.19 -4.09
CA LEU A 114 1.61 22.35 -5.29
C LEU A 114 2.39 22.30 -6.60
N GLU A 115 3.67 22.65 -6.58
CA GLU A 115 4.52 22.80 -7.78
C GLU A 115 5.56 21.68 -7.93
N LEU A 116 5.54 20.68 -7.05
CA LEU A 116 6.55 19.64 -7.06
C LEU A 116 6.39 18.67 -8.24
N ASN A 117 7.50 18.43 -8.93
CA ASN A 117 7.67 17.49 -10.03
C ASN A 117 6.92 17.93 -11.32
N ARG A 118 5.74 17.39 -11.64
CA ARG A 118 4.96 17.84 -12.80
C ARG A 118 4.19 19.12 -12.46
N ALA A 119 4.30 20.14 -13.33
CA ALA A 119 3.49 21.33 -13.23
C ALA A 119 2.00 20.99 -13.38
N ALA A 120 1.17 21.47 -12.46
CA ALA A 120 -0.26 21.31 -12.54
C ALA A 120 -0.90 22.36 -13.45
N ASP A 121 -1.95 21.98 -14.20
CA ASP A 121 -2.75 22.91 -15.01
C ASP A 121 -3.54 23.90 -14.14
N LEU A 122 -3.99 23.45 -12.98
CA LEU A 122 -4.63 24.27 -11.97
C LEU A 122 -4.12 23.90 -10.57
N MET A 123 -3.88 24.90 -9.75
CA MET A 123 -3.46 24.74 -8.38
C MET A 123 -4.41 25.47 -7.43
N LEU A 124 -4.68 24.86 -6.29
CA LEU A 124 -5.48 25.43 -5.23
C LEU A 124 -4.81 25.21 -3.88
N LEU A 125 -4.39 26.29 -3.25
CA LEU A 125 -3.95 26.27 -1.85
C LEU A 125 -5.21 26.21 -0.97
N SER A 126 -5.49 25.02 -0.44
CA SER A 126 -6.67 24.77 0.38
C SER A 126 -6.48 23.55 1.27
N ASP A 127 -7.14 23.54 2.41
CA ASP A 127 -7.36 22.35 3.19
C ASP A 127 -8.19 21.35 2.38
N PRO A 128 -7.81 20.03 2.34
CA PRO A 128 -8.56 19.00 1.63
C PRO A 128 -10.03 18.90 2.03
N GLY A 129 -10.35 19.01 3.32
CA GLY A 129 -11.73 18.94 3.80
C GLY A 129 -12.60 20.07 3.29
N VAL A 130 -12.06 21.29 3.28
CA VAL A 130 -12.74 22.49 2.73
C VAL A 130 -12.99 22.31 1.23
N PHE A 131 -12.02 21.76 0.50
CA PHE A 131 -12.18 21.48 -0.93
C PHE A 131 -13.28 20.45 -1.19
N PHE A 132 -13.31 19.36 -0.41
CA PHE A 132 -14.34 18.32 -0.56
C PHE A 132 -15.74 18.84 -0.20
N ASP A 133 -15.88 19.65 0.88
CA ASP A 133 -17.15 20.28 1.24
C ASP A 133 -17.68 21.16 0.10
N ALA A 134 -16.80 21.92 -0.56
CA ALA A 134 -17.17 22.73 -1.71
C ALA A 134 -17.63 21.87 -2.93
N LEU A 135 -16.95 20.75 -3.19
CA LEU A 135 -17.36 19.81 -4.27
C LEU A 135 -18.72 19.18 -3.98
N LEU A 136 -18.95 18.74 -2.74
CA LEU A 136 -20.23 18.14 -2.33
C LEU A 136 -21.38 19.15 -2.44
N THR A 137 -21.16 20.38 -2.00
CA THR A 137 -22.14 21.46 -2.14
C THR A 137 -22.49 21.69 -3.61
N LEU A 138 -21.49 21.81 -4.47
CA LEU A 138 -21.71 22.01 -5.91
C LEU A 138 -22.45 20.83 -6.56
N HIS A 139 -22.16 19.60 -6.11
CA HIS A 139 -22.89 18.43 -6.58
C HIS A 139 -24.35 18.45 -6.17
N GLN A 140 -24.66 18.76 -4.90
CA GLN A 140 -26.02 18.85 -4.36
C GLN A 140 -26.85 19.93 -5.05
N GLU A 141 -26.23 21.04 -5.45
CA GLU A 141 -26.85 22.10 -6.22
C GLU A 141 -27.02 21.77 -7.73
N GLY A 142 -26.62 20.57 -8.14
CA GLY A 142 -26.67 20.16 -9.55
C GLY A 142 -25.59 20.80 -10.43
N GLY A 143 -24.57 21.40 -9.82
CA GLY A 143 -23.50 22.09 -10.52
C GLY A 143 -22.45 21.18 -11.15
N ILE A 144 -22.29 19.97 -10.62
CA ILE A 144 -21.35 18.94 -11.12
C ILE A 144 -22.01 17.56 -11.02
N SER A 145 -21.93 16.78 -12.08
CA SER A 145 -22.30 15.35 -12.09
C SER A 145 -21.46 14.62 -13.13
N PHE A 146 -21.15 13.36 -12.88
CA PHE A 146 -20.43 12.51 -13.83
C PHE A 146 -21.27 11.29 -14.23
N ASP A 147 -21.04 10.81 -15.45
CA ASP A 147 -21.52 9.51 -15.87
C ASP A 147 -20.79 8.43 -15.08
N ARG A 148 -21.53 7.53 -14.44
CA ARG A 148 -20.97 6.45 -13.63
C ARG A 148 -20.28 5.35 -14.46
N SER A 149 -20.40 5.36 -15.78
CA SER A 149 -19.79 4.33 -16.64
C SER A 149 -18.28 4.18 -16.43
N TRP A 150 -17.57 5.30 -16.25
CA TRP A 150 -16.16 5.30 -15.94
C TRP A 150 -15.85 4.74 -14.54
N PHE A 151 -16.64 5.09 -13.56
CA PHE A 151 -16.54 4.57 -12.20
C PHE A 151 -16.77 3.05 -12.17
N ASP A 152 -17.85 2.59 -12.80
CA ASP A 152 -18.20 1.17 -12.84
C ASP A 152 -17.17 0.34 -13.62
N GLU A 153 -16.58 0.90 -14.68
CA GLU A 153 -15.48 0.27 -15.41
C GLU A 153 -14.25 0.08 -14.52
N ASN A 154 -13.89 1.08 -13.72
CA ASN A 154 -12.77 0.94 -12.79
C ASN A 154 -13.05 -0.11 -11.69
N ARG A 155 -14.27 -0.19 -11.18
CA ARG A 155 -14.70 -1.25 -10.27
C ARG A 155 -14.58 -2.64 -10.90
N ARG A 156 -15.02 -2.78 -12.15
CA ARG A 156 -14.91 -4.02 -12.91
C ARG A 156 -13.44 -4.44 -13.08
N ARG A 157 -12.59 -3.50 -13.49
CA ARG A 157 -11.13 -3.74 -13.64
C ARG A 157 -10.47 -4.12 -12.32
N ARG A 158 -10.88 -3.52 -11.22
CA ARG A 158 -10.43 -3.92 -9.89
C ARG A 158 -10.75 -5.39 -9.59
N GLY A 159 -11.98 -5.84 -9.91
CA GLY A 159 -12.37 -7.23 -9.75
C GLY A 159 -11.50 -8.18 -10.59
N ILE A 160 -11.32 -7.90 -11.86
CA ILE A 160 -10.47 -8.68 -12.77
C ILE A 160 -9.03 -8.77 -12.22
N TRP A 161 -8.47 -7.65 -11.79
CA TRP A 161 -7.13 -7.65 -11.24
C TRP A 161 -6.99 -8.53 -9.98
N VAL A 162 -7.98 -8.55 -9.11
CA VAL A 162 -8.00 -9.45 -7.93
C VAL A 162 -8.00 -10.92 -8.37
N GLU A 163 -8.78 -11.26 -9.39
CA GLU A 163 -8.82 -12.60 -9.97
C GLU A 163 -7.45 -12.99 -10.56
N GLU A 164 -6.84 -12.12 -11.36
CA GLU A 164 -5.50 -12.32 -11.94
C GLU A 164 -4.43 -12.52 -10.86
N MET A 165 -4.50 -11.79 -9.75
CA MET A 165 -3.57 -11.97 -8.63
C MET A 165 -3.76 -13.34 -7.95
N GLN A 166 -4.99 -13.81 -7.79
CA GLN A 166 -5.25 -15.13 -7.25
C GLN A 166 -4.81 -16.26 -8.18
N GLU A 167 -5.01 -16.11 -9.49
CA GLU A 167 -4.51 -17.05 -10.49
C GLU A 167 -2.99 -17.14 -10.46
N SER A 168 -2.28 -16.01 -10.32
CA SER A 168 -0.81 -15.97 -10.24
C SER A 168 -0.24 -16.78 -9.07
N ILE A 169 -0.94 -16.78 -7.93
CA ILE A 169 -0.59 -17.61 -6.77
C ILE A 169 -0.74 -19.09 -7.12
N THR A 170 -1.89 -19.47 -7.67
CA THR A 170 -2.21 -20.86 -8.01
C THR A 170 -1.23 -21.43 -9.04
N ASP A 171 -0.88 -20.64 -10.04
CA ASP A 171 0.11 -21.04 -11.06
C ASP A 171 1.51 -21.21 -10.46
N SER A 172 1.90 -20.33 -9.55
CA SER A 172 3.17 -20.45 -8.84
C SER A 172 3.24 -21.71 -7.98
N GLU A 173 2.20 -22.02 -7.22
CA GLU A 173 2.12 -23.25 -6.40
C GLU A 173 2.18 -24.54 -7.24
N SER A 174 1.66 -24.49 -8.45
CA SER A 174 1.70 -25.64 -9.37
C SER A 174 3.09 -25.94 -9.94
N THR A 175 3.93 -24.93 -10.03
CA THR A 175 5.25 -24.97 -10.67
C THR A 175 6.42 -24.97 -9.68
N ASP A 176 6.26 -24.34 -8.53
CA ASP A 176 7.28 -24.20 -7.49
C ASP A 176 6.65 -24.44 -6.11
N LYS A 177 7.27 -25.27 -5.28
CA LYS A 177 6.81 -25.50 -3.90
C LYS A 177 7.10 -24.34 -2.95
N ARG A 178 7.92 -23.39 -3.39
CA ARG A 178 8.22 -22.21 -2.58
C ARG A 178 6.97 -21.36 -2.41
N LEU A 179 6.87 -20.76 -1.24
CA LEU A 179 5.75 -19.91 -0.90
C LEU A 179 5.75 -18.64 -1.75
N HIS A 180 4.65 -18.37 -2.42
CA HIS A 180 4.48 -17.09 -3.12
C HIS A 180 4.35 -15.94 -2.10
N PRO A 181 5.08 -14.82 -2.22
CA PRO A 181 5.09 -13.76 -1.21
C PRO A 181 3.71 -13.10 -0.99
N LEU A 182 2.87 -13.05 -2.03
CA LEU A 182 1.48 -12.61 -1.88
C LEU A 182 0.67 -13.59 -1.05
N GLN A 183 0.85 -14.91 -1.25
CA GLN A 183 0.19 -15.93 -0.44
C GLN A 183 0.62 -15.85 1.03
N LEU A 184 1.93 -15.67 1.29
CA LEU A 184 2.44 -15.44 2.63
C LEU A 184 1.71 -14.27 3.31
N ALA A 185 1.64 -13.14 2.64
CA ALA A 185 1.01 -11.94 3.20
C ALA A 185 -0.51 -12.10 3.41
N LEU A 186 -1.20 -12.79 2.48
CA LEU A 186 -2.64 -13.09 2.61
C LEU A 186 -2.92 -14.07 3.75
N ASP A 187 -2.12 -15.12 3.89
CA ASP A 187 -2.30 -16.10 4.96
C ASP A 187 -2.02 -15.51 6.34
N VAL A 188 -0.96 -14.70 6.47
CA VAL A 188 -0.70 -13.97 7.72
C VAL A 188 -1.91 -13.10 8.09
N GLN A 189 -2.39 -12.28 7.17
CA GLN A 189 -3.55 -11.43 7.43
C GLN A 189 -4.82 -12.25 7.67
N GLY A 190 -4.96 -13.39 7.00
CA GLY A 190 -6.10 -14.32 7.17
C GLY A 190 -6.25 -14.79 8.61
N GLU A 191 -5.15 -15.15 9.28
CA GLU A 191 -5.13 -15.62 10.66
C GLU A 191 -5.24 -14.49 11.71
N MET A 192 -4.96 -13.24 11.34
CA MET A 192 -5.06 -12.09 12.26
C MET A 192 -6.52 -11.75 12.59
N GLY A 193 -6.78 -11.28 13.81
CA GLY A 193 -8.08 -10.76 14.24
C GLY A 193 -8.29 -9.28 13.91
N SER A 194 -9.53 -8.80 14.02
CA SER A 194 -9.86 -7.40 13.72
C SER A 194 -9.26 -6.38 14.70
N ARG A 195 -8.73 -6.83 15.85
CA ARG A 195 -8.04 -5.99 16.83
C ARG A 195 -6.53 -6.05 16.72
N ASP A 196 -5.99 -6.88 15.81
CA ASP A 196 -4.56 -7.08 15.67
C ASP A 196 -3.91 -5.96 14.83
N TRP A 197 -2.62 -5.78 15.04
CA TRP A 197 -1.80 -4.78 14.37
C TRP A 197 -0.84 -5.45 13.41
N LEU A 198 -0.81 -4.98 12.16
CA LEU A 198 0.15 -5.40 11.15
C LEU A 198 1.26 -4.36 11.04
N VAL A 199 2.49 -4.82 11.05
CA VAL A 199 3.68 -4.01 10.77
C VAL A 199 4.36 -4.59 9.53
N ILE A 200 4.68 -3.75 8.58
CA ILE A 200 5.32 -4.17 7.33
C ILE A 200 6.70 -3.52 7.25
N ASP A 201 7.70 -4.34 6.92
CA ASP A 201 9.08 -3.87 6.74
C ASP A 201 9.75 -4.61 5.57
N GLY A 202 10.35 -3.88 4.66
CA GLY A 202 11.03 -4.46 3.53
C GLY A 202 10.83 -3.67 2.23
N GLY A 203 11.44 -4.15 1.17
CA GLY A 203 11.25 -3.66 -0.19
C GLY A 203 10.17 -4.48 -0.89
N ASN A 204 10.55 -5.61 -1.50
CA ASN A 204 9.63 -6.48 -2.23
C ASN A 204 8.51 -7.05 -1.34
N THR A 205 8.85 -7.48 -0.14
CA THR A 205 7.90 -7.97 0.86
C THR A 205 6.84 -6.91 1.23
N HIS A 206 7.24 -5.64 1.29
CA HIS A 206 6.32 -4.53 1.51
C HIS A 206 5.29 -4.42 0.38
N PHE A 207 5.72 -4.42 -0.87
CA PHE A 207 4.82 -4.34 -2.03
C PHE A 207 3.78 -5.47 -2.03
N TRP A 208 4.20 -6.70 -1.81
CA TRP A 208 3.29 -7.84 -1.72
C TRP A 208 2.32 -7.73 -0.55
N SER A 209 2.79 -7.20 0.58
CA SER A 209 1.94 -6.98 1.76
C SER A 209 0.88 -5.91 1.51
N GLU A 210 1.19 -4.83 0.78
CA GLU A 210 0.21 -3.81 0.40
C GLU A 210 -0.83 -4.35 -0.58
N ILE A 211 -0.43 -5.18 -1.54
CA ILE A 211 -1.36 -5.88 -2.44
C ILE A 211 -2.31 -6.76 -1.61
N ALA A 212 -1.76 -7.53 -0.67
CA ALA A 212 -2.55 -8.40 0.20
C ALA A 212 -3.53 -7.61 1.08
N ILE A 213 -3.12 -6.45 1.61
CA ILE A 213 -3.98 -5.56 2.40
C ILE A 213 -5.20 -5.13 1.57
N ASN A 214 -4.98 -4.69 0.34
CA ASN A 214 -6.07 -4.27 -0.53
C ASN A 214 -7.00 -5.46 -0.86
N MET A 215 -6.44 -6.60 -1.27
CA MET A 215 -7.23 -7.78 -1.62
C MET A 215 -8.03 -8.32 -0.43
N ALA A 216 -7.41 -8.48 0.73
CA ALA A 216 -8.07 -8.96 1.93
C ALA A 216 -9.14 -7.97 2.41
N GLY A 217 -8.85 -6.67 2.34
CA GLY A 217 -9.76 -5.63 2.73
C GLY A 217 -11.02 -5.57 1.84
N TRP A 218 -10.89 -5.68 0.52
CA TRP A 218 -12.05 -5.78 -0.38
C TRP A 218 -12.90 -7.04 -0.14
N GLN A 219 -12.34 -8.03 0.54
CA GLN A 219 -13.06 -9.22 1.03
C GLN A 219 -13.61 -9.04 2.46
N GLY A 220 -13.52 -7.84 3.02
CA GLY A 220 -14.07 -7.49 4.35
C GLY A 220 -13.13 -7.70 5.52
N LYS A 221 -11.84 -7.99 5.29
CA LYS A 221 -10.84 -8.10 6.36
C LYS A 221 -10.56 -6.74 6.97
N LYS A 222 -10.61 -6.66 8.30
CA LYS A 222 -10.29 -5.46 9.07
C LYS A 222 -9.16 -5.75 10.04
N LEU A 223 -8.28 -4.79 10.23
CA LEU A 223 -7.22 -4.78 11.24
C LEU A 223 -7.34 -3.52 12.08
N SER A 224 -6.81 -3.54 13.30
CA SER A 224 -6.81 -2.38 14.19
C SER A 224 -5.94 -1.26 13.66
N GLY A 225 -4.81 -1.62 13.07
CA GLY A 225 -3.93 -0.67 12.41
C GLY A 225 -2.85 -1.35 11.59
N ILE A 226 -2.25 -0.56 10.71
CA ILE A 226 -1.15 -0.96 9.83
C ILE A 226 -0.05 0.08 10.02
N LEU A 227 1.17 -0.39 10.29
CA LEU A 227 2.37 0.44 10.43
C LEU A 227 3.40 0.05 9.38
N HIS A 228 4.04 1.04 8.78
CA HIS A 228 5.09 0.86 7.78
C HIS A 228 6.04 2.07 7.78
N PRO A 229 7.24 1.98 7.16
CA PRO A 229 8.26 3.04 7.20
C PRO A 229 7.86 4.35 6.50
N GLY A 230 6.71 4.41 5.86
CA GLY A 230 6.25 5.60 5.14
C GLY A 230 7.08 5.90 3.89
N ALA A 231 6.96 7.12 3.38
CA ALA A 231 7.61 7.57 2.14
C ALA A 231 9.15 7.53 2.20
N PHE A 232 9.75 7.50 3.39
CA PHE A 232 11.20 7.30 3.54
C PHE A 232 11.67 5.89 3.18
N SER A 233 10.77 4.91 3.18
CA SER A 233 11.04 3.51 2.84
C SER A 233 12.25 2.92 3.58
N MET A 234 12.48 3.34 4.83
CA MET A 234 13.61 2.90 5.63
C MET A 234 13.44 1.44 6.05
N LEU A 235 14.42 0.61 5.76
CA LEU A 235 14.44 -0.78 6.18
C LEU A 235 14.88 -0.94 7.64
N GLY A 236 14.38 -1.98 8.32
CA GLY A 236 14.80 -2.34 9.68
C GLY A 236 14.00 -1.67 10.80
N VAL A 237 12.90 -1.00 10.48
CA VAL A 237 12.04 -0.34 11.48
C VAL A 237 10.95 -1.25 12.05
N GLY A 238 10.68 -2.37 11.39
CA GLY A 238 9.52 -3.22 11.68
C GLY A 238 9.41 -3.67 13.13
N VAL A 239 10.49 -4.21 13.68
CA VAL A 239 10.51 -4.67 15.07
C VAL A 239 10.29 -3.52 16.06
N SER A 240 10.93 -2.38 15.84
CA SER A 240 10.79 -1.21 16.72
C SER A 240 9.37 -0.64 16.70
N PHE A 241 8.74 -0.60 15.51
CA PHE A 241 7.34 -0.18 15.37
C PHE A 241 6.39 -1.18 16.05
N ALA A 242 6.67 -2.47 15.91
CA ALA A 242 5.88 -3.51 16.56
C ALA A 242 5.98 -3.44 18.08
N LEU A 243 7.18 -3.21 18.63
CA LEU A 243 7.36 -2.99 20.06
C LEU A 243 6.54 -1.79 20.54
N ALA A 244 6.61 -0.67 19.84
CA ALA A 244 5.83 0.52 20.18
C ALA A 244 4.31 0.26 20.16
N ALA A 245 3.83 -0.43 19.13
CA ALA A 245 2.42 -0.85 19.05
C ALA A 245 2.03 -1.79 20.20
N LYS A 246 2.87 -2.79 20.49
CA LYS A 246 2.59 -3.76 21.55
C LYS A 246 2.59 -3.13 22.94
N LEU A 247 3.48 -2.20 23.22
CA LEU A 247 3.49 -1.46 24.49
C LEU A 247 2.22 -0.60 24.66
N LYS A 248 1.74 -0.02 23.59
CA LYS A 248 0.51 0.77 23.61
C LYS A 248 -0.76 -0.09 23.65
N HIS A 249 -0.73 -1.27 23.05
CA HIS A 249 -1.86 -2.19 22.92
C HIS A 249 -1.50 -3.59 23.45
N PRO A 250 -1.23 -3.74 24.77
CA PRO A 250 -0.66 -4.97 25.32
C PRO A 250 -1.57 -6.20 25.17
N GLY A 251 -2.89 -5.98 25.07
CA GLY A 251 -3.88 -7.05 24.90
C GLY A 251 -4.15 -7.49 23.45
N GLU A 252 -3.49 -6.88 22.46
CA GLU A 252 -3.69 -7.16 21.05
C GLU A 252 -2.46 -7.86 20.45
N ASN A 253 -2.64 -8.67 19.41
CA ASN A 253 -1.51 -9.23 18.70
C ASN A 253 -0.87 -8.17 17.80
N VAL A 254 0.44 -8.21 17.72
CA VAL A 254 1.22 -7.38 16.81
C VAL A 254 2.09 -8.30 15.97
N VAL A 255 1.87 -8.25 14.67
CA VAL A 255 2.51 -9.12 13.70
C VAL A 255 3.36 -8.29 12.76
N VAL A 256 4.62 -8.69 12.59
CA VAL A 256 5.54 -8.07 11.63
C VAL A 256 5.68 -9.00 10.43
N ILE A 257 5.49 -8.49 9.22
CA ILE A 257 5.96 -9.12 7.99
C ILE A 257 7.20 -8.36 7.55
N SER A 258 8.34 -9.03 7.51
CA SER A 258 9.63 -8.41 7.17
C SER A 258 10.36 -9.22 6.11
N GLY A 259 10.99 -8.54 5.14
CA GLY A 259 11.99 -9.19 4.31
C GLY A 259 13.26 -9.51 5.11
N ASP A 260 14.01 -10.52 4.68
CA ASP A 260 15.28 -10.93 5.33
C ASP A 260 16.29 -9.77 5.42
N GLY A 261 16.45 -8.99 4.34
CA GLY A 261 17.33 -7.82 4.31
C GLY A 261 16.87 -6.69 5.24
N ALA A 262 15.57 -6.45 5.35
CA ALA A 262 15.03 -5.48 6.27
C ALA A 262 15.25 -5.93 7.73
N PHE A 263 14.96 -7.20 8.02
CA PHE A 263 15.21 -7.76 9.35
C PHE A 263 16.69 -7.68 9.74
N LEU A 264 17.62 -7.99 8.83
CA LEU A 264 19.06 -7.87 9.09
C LEU A 264 19.49 -6.42 9.39
N SER A 265 18.76 -5.43 8.89
CA SER A 265 19.10 -4.01 9.09
C SER A 265 18.77 -3.51 10.50
N GLY A 266 17.74 -4.04 11.17
CA GLY A 266 17.30 -3.54 12.48
C GLY A 266 16.66 -4.58 13.38
N GLY A 267 16.53 -5.83 12.95
CA GLY A 267 15.78 -6.88 13.64
C GLY A 267 16.35 -7.30 15.00
N LEU A 268 17.65 -7.05 15.27
CA LEU A 268 18.23 -7.32 16.59
C LEU A 268 17.60 -6.47 17.70
N SER A 269 16.88 -5.39 17.37
CA SER A 269 16.05 -4.66 18.34
C SER A 269 14.95 -5.52 18.97
N ILE A 270 14.73 -6.75 18.47
CA ILE A 270 13.81 -7.75 19.04
C ILE A 270 14.17 -8.07 20.52
N GLU A 271 15.43 -7.93 20.92
CA GLU A 271 15.85 -8.12 22.29
C GLU A 271 15.06 -7.24 23.27
N ALA A 272 14.75 -5.99 22.87
CA ALA A 272 13.95 -5.09 23.69
C ALA A 272 12.51 -5.62 23.95
N THR A 273 11.97 -6.45 23.07
CA THR A 273 10.65 -7.07 23.30
C THR A 273 10.68 -8.10 24.44
N PHE A 274 11.82 -8.78 24.63
CA PHE A 274 12.03 -9.69 25.76
C PHE A 274 12.18 -8.92 27.06
N GLN A 275 12.98 -7.84 27.07
CA GLN A 275 13.15 -6.99 28.26
C GLN A 275 11.82 -6.41 28.72
N GLU A 276 11.02 -5.88 27.78
CA GLU A 276 9.74 -5.25 28.07
C GLU A 276 8.59 -6.26 28.26
N LYS A 277 8.85 -7.56 28.09
CA LYS A 277 7.82 -8.62 28.11
C LYS A 277 6.64 -8.30 27.16
N ALA A 278 6.98 -7.78 26.01
CA ALA A 278 6.06 -7.33 24.98
C ALA A 278 6.12 -8.31 23.77
N PRO A 279 5.47 -9.49 23.84
CA PRO A 279 5.57 -10.50 22.80
C PRO A 279 4.97 -10.01 21.50
N ILE A 280 5.71 -10.20 20.42
CA ILE A 280 5.30 -9.93 19.03
C ILE A 280 5.55 -11.18 18.18
N THR A 281 4.83 -11.30 17.07
CA THR A 281 5.09 -12.32 16.05
C THR A 281 5.85 -11.70 14.89
N VAL A 282 6.97 -12.31 14.47
CA VAL A 282 7.74 -11.85 13.31
C VAL A 282 7.74 -12.93 12.24
N VAL A 283 7.20 -12.62 11.08
CA VAL A 283 7.21 -13.47 9.89
C VAL A 283 8.24 -12.91 8.93
N ILE A 284 9.30 -13.68 8.67
CA ILE A 284 10.40 -13.27 7.79
C ILE A 284 10.22 -13.95 6.43
N ASP A 285 10.01 -13.14 5.40
CA ASP A 285 10.11 -13.56 4.01
C ASP A 285 11.59 -13.71 3.65
N ASN A 286 12.11 -14.93 3.88
CA ASN A 286 13.52 -15.27 3.69
C ASN A 286 13.77 -15.62 2.21
N ASN A 287 13.71 -14.63 1.36
CA ASN A 287 13.84 -14.79 -0.10
C ASN A 287 15.30 -14.73 -0.61
N GLY A 288 16.29 -14.65 0.29
CA GLY A 288 17.71 -14.75 0.01
C GLY A 288 18.37 -13.45 -0.43
N GLY A 289 17.77 -12.28 -0.12
CA GLY A 289 18.44 -11.01 -0.40
C GLY A 289 17.57 -9.78 -0.64
N LEU A 290 18.23 -8.75 -1.14
CA LEU A 290 17.59 -7.48 -1.49
C LEU A 290 16.92 -7.58 -2.88
N THR A 291 15.84 -8.36 -2.97
CA THR A 291 15.22 -8.75 -4.25
C THR A 291 14.73 -7.56 -5.10
N THR A 292 14.24 -6.48 -4.50
CA THR A 292 13.90 -5.25 -5.25
C THR A 292 15.13 -4.68 -5.96
N ILE A 293 16.28 -4.70 -5.30
CA ILE A 293 17.52 -4.16 -5.86
C ILE A 293 18.09 -5.09 -6.92
N SER A 294 18.08 -6.43 -6.70
CA SER A 294 18.54 -7.38 -7.72
C SER A 294 17.70 -7.28 -9.00
N GLN A 295 16.39 -7.18 -8.89
CA GLN A 295 15.51 -6.97 -10.05
C GLN A 295 15.79 -5.65 -10.79
N GLN A 296 16.15 -4.58 -10.06
CA GLN A 296 16.57 -3.32 -10.71
C GLN A 296 17.93 -3.47 -11.41
N GLN A 297 18.86 -4.17 -10.80
CA GLN A 297 20.17 -4.45 -11.43
C GLN A 297 20.00 -5.28 -12.70
N GLU A 298 19.16 -6.31 -12.70
CA GLU A 298 18.81 -7.10 -13.88
C GLU A 298 18.24 -6.25 -15.01
N ARG A 299 17.32 -5.36 -14.71
CA ARG A 299 16.69 -4.47 -15.71
C ARG A 299 17.66 -3.46 -16.32
N LEU A 300 18.63 -2.97 -15.53
CA LEU A 300 19.52 -1.88 -15.94
C LEU A 300 20.84 -2.35 -16.53
N PHE A 301 21.34 -3.52 -16.11
CA PHE A 301 22.72 -3.92 -16.42
C PHE A 301 22.84 -5.28 -17.09
N ASP A 302 22.15 -6.26 -16.68
CA ASP A 302 22.04 -7.62 -17.21
C ASP A 302 21.80 -8.63 -16.06
N VAL A 303 21.24 -9.81 -16.36
CA VAL A 303 20.89 -10.85 -15.38
C VAL A 303 22.08 -11.38 -14.57
N ASP A 304 23.30 -11.28 -15.08
CA ASP A 304 24.50 -11.81 -14.43
C ASP A 304 25.30 -10.77 -13.61
N ARG A 305 24.79 -9.54 -13.45
CA ARG A 305 25.51 -8.45 -12.80
C ARG A 305 24.91 -8.03 -11.47
N HIS A 306 24.78 -8.98 -10.56
CA HIS A 306 24.32 -8.71 -9.20
C HIS A 306 25.49 -8.32 -8.29
N VAL A 307 25.35 -7.20 -7.59
CA VAL A 307 26.36 -6.71 -6.65
C VAL A 307 25.74 -6.57 -5.27
N ALA A 308 26.22 -7.37 -4.31
CA ALA A 308 25.88 -7.30 -2.89
C ALA A 308 24.36 -7.39 -2.58
N THR A 309 23.59 -8.08 -3.42
CA THR A 309 22.15 -8.20 -3.26
C THR A 309 21.69 -9.58 -2.77
N TYR A 310 22.54 -10.59 -2.85
CA TYR A 310 22.23 -11.93 -2.39
C TYR A 310 22.81 -12.21 -1.01
N PHE A 311 22.06 -12.92 -0.20
CA PHE A 311 22.48 -13.40 1.10
C PHE A 311 22.70 -14.92 1.06
N ARG A 312 23.51 -15.40 2.00
CA ARG A 312 23.53 -16.83 2.30
C ARG A 312 22.22 -17.23 2.99
N ASP A 313 21.92 -18.49 3.02
CA ASP A 313 20.84 -19.02 3.83
C ASP A 313 21.08 -18.69 5.32
N ILE A 314 20.12 -18.00 5.94
CA ILE A 314 20.20 -17.52 7.32
C ILE A 314 19.12 -18.21 8.14
N PRO A 315 19.49 -19.02 9.14
CA PRO A 315 18.55 -19.73 9.97
C PRO A 315 17.95 -18.79 11.04
N PHE A 316 17.09 -17.87 10.65
CA PHE A 316 16.47 -16.89 11.55
C PHE A 316 15.76 -17.55 12.74
N HIS A 317 15.05 -18.65 12.52
CA HIS A 317 14.38 -19.41 13.58
C HIS A 317 15.33 -19.78 14.72
N THR A 318 16.51 -20.32 14.42
CA THR A 318 17.53 -20.68 15.42
C THR A 318 18.06 -19.45 16.16
N MET A 319 18.15 -18.32 15.48
CA MET A 319 18.57 -17.06 16.10
C MET A 319 17.57 -16.60 17.16
N PHE A 320 16.27 -16.71 16.91
CA PHE A 320 15.21 -16.39 17.87
C PHE A 320 15.21 -17.34 19.06
N GLU A 321 15.43 -18.63 18.84
CA GLU A 321 15.58 -19.62 19.93
C GLU A 321 16.77 -19.28 20.83
N GLY A 322 17.90 -18.85 20.24
CA GLY A 322 19.08 -18.40 20.97
C GLY A 322 18.85 -17.18 21.86
N LEU A 323 17.85 -16.34 21.55
CA LEU A 323 17.41 -15.22 22.37
C LEU A 323 16.35 -15.59 23.41
N GLY A 324 15.92 -16.85 23.48
CA GLY A 324 14.91 -17.34 24.40
C GLY A 324 13.47 -17.21 23.86
N GLY A 325 13.30 -16.93 22.58
CA GLY A 325 12.03 -16.94 21.89
C GLY A 325 11.68 -18.29 21.30
N HIS A 326 10.60 -18.33 20.52
CA HIS A 326 10.22 -19.48 19.73
C HIS A 326 10.54 -19.19 18.25
N GLY A 327 11.21 -20.12 17.58
CA GLY A 327 11.53 -20.04 16.16
C GLY A 327 10.94 -21.24 15.41
N GLU A 328 10.40 -20.99 14.21
CA GLU A 328 9.87 -22.06 13.35
C GLU A 328 10.27 -21.80 11.91
N LEU A 329 10.82 -22.83 11.23
CA LEU A 329 11.10 -22.79 9.80
C LEU A 329 9.90 -23.33 9.02
N VAL A 330 9.44 -22.56 8.05
CA VAL A 330 8.37 -22.93 7.12
C VAL A 330 8.96 -23.01 5.71
N GLU A 331 8.99 -24.20 5.13
CA GLU A 331 9.56 -24.47 3.81
C GLU A 331 8.50 -24.73 2.72
N ASP A 332 7.26 -24.92 3.15
CA ASP A 332 6.15 -25.32 2.27
C ASP A 332 4.89 -24.55 2.66
N HIS A 333 4.10 -24.13 1.66
CA HIS A 333 2.86 -23.37 1.88
C HIS A 333 1.87 -24.08 2.82
N THR A 334 1.84 -25.42 2.83
CA THR A 334 0.94 -26.19 3.70
C THR A 334 1.28 -26.08 5.19
N GLN A 335 2.52 -25.74 5.51
CA GLN A 335 3.01 -25.57 6.88
C GLN A 335 2.72 -24.18 7.46
N LEU A 336 2.49 -23.17 6.61
CA LEU A 336 2.39 -21.77 7.03
C LEU A 336 1.22 -21.54 7.99
N LYS A 337 0.00 -21.86 7.60
CA LYS A 337 -1.18 -21.66 8.46
C LYS A 337 -1.10 -22.39 9.80
N PRO A 338 -0.65 -23.65 9.89
CA PRO A 338 -0.39 -24.30 11.17
C PRO A 338 0.66 -23.58 12.02
N ALA A 339 1.73 -23.05 11.43
CA ALA A 339 2.75 -22.29 12.14
C ALA A 339 2.18 -20.97 12.69
N LEU A 340 1.45 -20.22 11.88
CA LEU A 340 0.78 -18.98 12.30
C LEU A 340 -0.18 -19.20 13.46
N LYS A 341 -0.96 -20.29 13.45
CA LYS A 341 -1.86 -20.64 14.56
C LYS A 341 -1.14 -20.96 15.87
N ARG A 342 0.12 -21.39 15.80
CA ARG A 342 0.94 -21.59 17.00
C ARG A 342 1.56 -20.29 17.50
N ALA A 343 1.79 -19.34 16.56
CA ALA A 343 2.42 -18.06 16.86
C ALA A 343 1.45 -17.02 17.43
N PHE A 344 0.14 -17.13 17.15
CA PHE A 344 -0.93 -16.23 17.60
C PHE A 344 -1.66 -16.81 18.82
#